data_a78db517601b4dcd3df0240caf3fc45c
#
_entry.id   a78db517601b4dcd3df0240caf3fc45c
#
_cell.length_a   1.000
_cell.length_b   1.000
_cell.length_c   1.000
_cell.angle_alpha   90.00
_cell.angle_beta   90.00
_cell.angle_gamma   90.00
#
_symmetry.space_group_name_H-M   'P 1'
#
loop_
_entity.id
_entity.type
_entity.pdbx_description
1 polymer ?
#
loop_
_entity_poly.entity_id
_entity_poly.type
_entity_poly.pdbx_seq_one_letter_code
_entity_poly.pdbx_strand_id
1 'polypeptide(L)'
;MKIDLPISILEPELREKRILTAKKLYQLGKKTPSALKVLSIKDIKQELRRIREYSRSNINSLTAELQATLRQKYPAVKVTAAIDNIEAVKYITSISDENKTISINNSSVIVQELKSGLSSNGFTIINSYLDEFDLKKKEILDYWSLPRMLDKDLMGTFEVARKLQGIGFSGADETRKYMAVLGVNAISAEDGTVFFLQHFSNIYKDLNEAKKVILIIGLDKIVKTSQDADFQTKCMGIFGIENIVLGIQPKSKTNPSIAELGLPLDGKEREVHIIILDNGRSSLPGSKFEDLFLCIGCRACNKHCPIQHSFTNVDYIWTPKNYLSQFIAEKSRTIDTCLHCEACRLECPVDIDLPHLMWEAKIDYSEKHGRSFYHKIIGEPELLAKAGTNFAPLANPMMKIKLIRTPMEVITGIDRKTILPVFHFETFRKWMKKNV
;
A
#
# COMPACT_ATOMS: atom_id res chain seq x y z
N MET A 1 31.44 -15.27 11.45
CA MET A 1 31.60 -13.80 11.46
C MET A 1 30.30 -13.20 11.92
N LYS A 2 30.29 -12.40 12.98
CA LYS A 2 29.07 -11.74 13.47
C LYS A 2 28.61 -10.70 12.46
N ILE A 3 27.34 -10.73 12.10
CA ILE A 3 26.72 -9.72 11.22
C ILE A 3 26.03 -8.71 12.14
N ASP A 4 26.66 -7.55 12.32
CA ASP A 4 26.13 -6.48 13.20
C ASP A 4 25.37 -5.42 12.40
N LEU A 5 24.53 -5.86 11.45
CA LEU A 5 23.64 -4.95 10.73
C LEU A 5 22.61 -4.38 11.71
N PRO A 6 22.55 -3.05 11.93
CA PRO A 6 21.59 -2.47 12.84
C PRO A 6 20.17 -2.56 12.25
N ILE A 7 19.30 -3.22 13.01
CA ILE A 7 17.87 -3.33 12.68
C ILE A 7 17.07 -2.73 13.81
N SER A 8 16.36 -1.65 13.52
CA SER A 8 15.41 -1.02 14.43
C SER A 8 14.01 -1.57 14.18
N ILE A 9 13.44 -2.19 15.19
CA ILE A 9 12.07 -2.71 15.15
C ILE A 9 11.21 -1.81 16.02
N LEU A 10 10.31 -1.09 15.36
CA LEU A 10 9.40 -0.19 16.02
C LEU A 10 8.10 -0.91 16.32
N GLU A 11 7.73 -0.94 17.59
CA GLU A 11 6.39 -1.32 17.98
C GLU A 11 5.51 -0.07 18.05
N PRO A 12 4.28 -0.18 17.57
CA PRO A 12 3.36 0.94 17.54
C PRO A 12 2.78 1.23 18.92
N GLU A 13 3.63 1.58 19.89
CA GLU A 13 3.23 1.75 21.29
C GLU A 13 2.79 3.17 21.70
N LEU A 14 2.75 3.41 23.01
CA LEU A 14 2.23 4.56 23.77
C LEU A 14 2.41 5.93 23.13
N ARG A 15 3.47 6.13 22.34
CA ARG A 15 3.74 7.43 21.69
C ARG A 15 2.80 7.64 20.53
N GLU A 16 2.57 6.63 19.73
CA GLU A 16 1.61 6.63 18.62
C GLU A 16 0.19 6.75 19.14
N LYS A 17 -0.15 6.07 20.26
CA LYS A 17 -1.46 6.29 20.93
C LYS A 17 -1.67 7.74 21.35
N ARG A 18 -0.63 8.41 21.85
CA ARG A 18 -0.71 9.84 22.20
C ARG A 18 -0.91 10.71 20.97
N ILE A 19 -0.22 10.41 19.87
CA ILE A 19 -0.37 11.13 18.60
C ILE A 19 -1.74 10.85 17.99
N LEU A 20 -2.24 9.62 18.07
CA LEU A 20 -3.59 9.25 17.65
C LEU A 20 -4.67 9.97 18.45
N THR A 21 -4.46 10.07 19.77
CA THR A 21 -5.36 10.83 20.63
C THR A 21 -5.31 12.31 20.26
N ALA A 22 -4.14 12.86 19.98
CA ALA A 22 -3.97 14.22 19.51
C ALA A 22 -4.65 14.43 18.14
N LYS A 23 -4.51 13.46 17.21
CA LYS A 23 -5.19 13.46 15.91
C LYS A 23 -6.72 13.46 16.07
N LYS A 24 -7.27 12.59 16.92
CA LYS A 24 -8.69 12.55 17.23
C LYS A 24 -9.18 13.87 17.86
N LEU A 25 -8.45 14.42 18.81
CA LEU A 25 -8.77 15.69 19.46
C LEU A 25 -8.73 16.86 18.47
N TYR A 26 -7.74 16.86 17.57
CA TYR A 26 -7.67 17.86 16.51
C TYR A 26 -8.85 17.77 15.53
N GLN A 27 -9.20 16.55 15.10
CA GLN A 27 -10.37 16.32 14.23
C GLN A 27 -11.70 16.76 14.91
N LEU A 28 -11.75 16.70 16.24
CA LEU A 28 -12.89 17.15 17.04
C LEU A 28 -12.82 18.64 17.40
N GLY A 29 -11.84 19.39 16.87
CA GLY A 29 -11.66 20.81 17.19
C GLY A 29 -11.25 21.10 18.63
N LYS A 30 -10.80 20.09 19.39
CA LYS A 30 -10.37 20.25 20.78
C LYS A 30 -8.89 20.56 20.86
N LYS A 31 -8.51 21.45 21.80
CA LYS A 31 -7.10 21.78 22.04
C LYS A 31 -6.34 20.54 22.54
N THR A 32 -5.18 20.29 21.95
CA THR A 32 -4.26 19.23 22.37
C THR A 32 -3.70 19.59 23.76
N PRO A 33 -3.63 18.65 24.72
CA PRO A 33 -3.03 18.92 26.01
C PRO A 33 -1.57 19.40 25.88
N SER A 34 -1.21 20.48 26.57
CA SER A 34 0.12 21.12 26.50
C SER A 34 1.28 20.22 26.90
N ALA A 35 1.05 19.14 27.64
CA ALA A 35 2.04 18.13 28.00
C ALA A 35 2.47 17.26 26.81
N LEU A 36 1.69 17.22 25.73
CA LEU A 36 2.08 16.66 24.44
C LEU A 36 2.68 17.80 23.61
N LYS A 37 3.96 18.11 23.79
CA LYS A 37 4.75 18.82 22.78
C LYS A 37 4.87 17.95 21.51
N VAL A 38 3.73 17.58 20.95
CA VAL A 38 3.63 16.80 19.75
C VAL A 38 3.52 17.82 18.61
N LEU A 39 4.33 17.65 17.60
CA LEU A 39 4.16 18.32 16.32
C LEU A 39 2.68 18.25 15.93
N SER A 40 2.12 19.35 15.44
CA SER A 40 0.76 19.31 14.89
C SER A 40 0.71 18.29 13.75
N ILE A 41 -0.47 17.76 13.44
CA ILE A 41 -0.62 16.83 12.28
C ILE A 41 -0.10 17.49 11.00
N LYS A 42 -0.30 18.80 10.88
CA LYS A 42 0.22 19.59 9.76
C LYS A 42 1.75 19.53 9.73
N ASP A 43 2.41 19.77 10.87
CA ASP A 43 3.86 19.78 10.95
C ASP A 43 4.44 18.38 10.68
N ILE A 44 3.78 17.31 11.18
CA ILE A 44 4.17 15.93 10.89
C ILE A 44 4.08 15.63 9.38
N LYS A 45 2.98 16.03 8.72
CA LYS A 45 2.83 15.83 7.29
C LYS A 45 3.86 16.64 6.49
N GLN A 46 4.14 17.87 6.88
CA GLN A 46 5.14 18.73 6.24
C GLN A 46 6.55 18.14 6.36
N GLU A 47 6.93 17.71 7.56
CA GLU A 47 8.24 17.11 7.80
C GLU A 47 8.38 15.79 7.04
N LEU A 48 7.35 14.95 7.05
CA LEU A 48 7.37 13.70 6.29
C LEU A 48 7.50 13.97 4.78
N ARG A 49 6.77 14.95 4.26
CA ARG A 49 6.88 15.35 2.85
C ARG A 49 8.28 15.84 2.52
N ARG A 50 8.88 16.69 3.36
CA ARG A 50 10.25 17.18 3.21
C ARG A 50 11.26 16.02 3.09
N ILE A 51 11.16 15.04 3.99
CA ILE A 51 12.02 13.85 3.96
C ILE A 51 11.87 13.11 2.64
N ARG A 52 10.63 12.93 2.18
CA ARG A 52 10.34 12.18 0.95
C ARG A 52 10.77 12.93 -0.32
N GLU A 53 10.57 14.23 -0.38
CA GLU A 53 11.03 15.08 -1.47
C GLU A 53 12.56 15.09 -1.56
N TYR A 54 13.24 15.18 -0.41
CA TYR A 54 14.69 15.04 -0.38
C TYR A 54 15.14 13.67 -0.93
N SER A 55 14.51 12.59 -0.50
CA SER A 55 14.83 11.23 -1.00
C SER A 55 14.59 11.13 -2.49
N ARG A 56 13.47 11.65 -3.02
CA ARG A 56 13.17 11.66 -4.46
C ARG A 56 14.23 12.40 -5.26
N SER A 57 14.57 13.60 -4.83
CA SER A 57 15.53 14.45 -5.55
C SER A 57 16.97 13.92 -5.50
N ASN A 58 17.32 13.08 -4.52
CA ASN A 58 18.67 12.60 -4.28
C ASN A 58 18.81 11.08 -4.38
N ILE A 59 17.86 10.38 -5.00
CA ILE A 59 17.79 8.91 -4.93
C ILE A 59 19.04 8.22 -5.44
N ASN A 60 19.66 8.69 -6.51
CA ASN A 60 20.87 8.10 -7.06
C ASN A 60 22.06 8.23 -6.09
N SER A 61 22.25 9.40 -5.49
CA SER A 61 23.32 9.61 -4.51
C SER A 61 23.08 8.84 -3.23
N LEU A 62 21.84 8.83 -2.72
CA LEU A 62 21.47 8.04 -1.53
C LEU A 62 21.63 6.54 -1.76
N THR A 63 21.33 6.04 -2.94
CA THR A 63 21.52 4.63 -3.29
C THR A 63 23.00 4.28 -3.33
N ALA A 64 23.83 5.12 -3.93
CA ALA A 64 25.28 4.92 -3.96
C ALA A 64 25.89 5.00 -2.56
N GLU A 65 25.49 5.97 -1.75
CA GLU A 65 25.90 6.12 -0.36
C GLU A 65 25.53 4.88 0.46
N LEU A 66 24.29 4.42 0.37
CA LEU A 66 23.82 3.20 1.05
C LEU A 66 24.65 1.98 0.68
N GLN A 67 24.90 1.78 -0.62
CA GLN A 67 25.71 0.63 -1.08
C GLN A 67 27.14 0.70 -0.54
N ALA A 68 27.74 1.89 -0.54
CA ALA A 68 29.09 2.09 0.02
C ALA A 68 29.10 1.82 1.53
N THR A 69 28.15 2.40 2.26
CA THR A 69 27.98 2.21 3.71
C THR A 69 27.81 0.72 4.06
N LEU A 70 26.93 0.01 3.36
CA LEU A 70 26.68 -1.41 3.62
C LEU A 70 27.93 -2.26 3.36
N ARG A 71 28.63 -2.02 2.25
CA ARG A 71 29.86 -2.77 1.92
C ARG A 71 30.99 -2.49 2.89
N GLN A 72 31.12 -1.25 3.36
CA GLN A 72 32.21 -0.86 4.25
C GLN A 72 31.97 -1.28 5.69
N LYS A 73 30.77 -1.02 6.21
CA LYS A 73 30.44 -1.27 7.63
C LYS A 73 30.02 -2.72 7.90
N TYR A 74 29.37 -3.36 6.90
CA TYR A 74 28.77 -4.71 7.07
C TYR A 74 29.22 -5.69 5.98
N PRO A 75 30.51 -6.00 5.87
CA PRO A 75 31.07 -6.81 4.77
C PRO A 75 30.53 -8.24 4.72
N ALA A 76 29.95 -8.74 5.79
CA ALA A 76 29.32 -10.07 5.83
C ALA A 76 27.90 -10.07 5.22
N VAL A 77 27.29 -8.89 5.01
CA VAL A 77 25.98 -8.74 4.36
C VAL A 77 26.18 -8.76 2.84
N LYS A 78 25.45 -9.63 2.16
CA LYS A 78 25.50 -9.71 0.69
C LYS A 78 24.53 -8.70 0.09
N VAL A 79 25.05 -7.67 -0.57
CA VAL A 79 24.25 -6.59 -1.16
C VAL A 79 24.18 -6.73 -2.66
N THR A 80 22.98 -6.80 -3.21
CA THR A 80 22.68 -6.91 -4.64
C THR A 80 21.68 -5.83 -5.05
N ALA A 81 21.86 -5.24 -6.25
CA ALA A 81 20.83 -4.43 -6.89
C ALA A 81 20.04 -5.31 -7.86
N ALA A 82 18.75 -5.07 -7.96
CA ALA A 82 17.85 -5.70 -8.94
C ALA A 82 17.09 -4.61 -9.70
N ILE A 83 17.16 -4.67 -11.02
CA ILE A 83 16.49 -3.70 -11.91
C ILE A 83 14.97 -3.90 -11.84
N ASP A 84 14.53 -5.16 -11.77
CA ASP A 84 13.13 -5.53 -11.74
C ASP A 84 12.84 -6.71 -10.80
N ASN A 85 11.56 -7.04 -10.69
CA ASN A 85 11.09 -8.15 -9.86
C ASN A 85 11.57 -9.52 -10.37
N ILE A 86 11.82 -9.68 -11.67
CA ILE A 86 12.29 -10.94 -12.28
C ILE A 86 13.72 -11.22 -11.81
N GLU A 87 14.57 -10.21 -11.87
CA GLU A 87 15.95 -10.32 -11.41
C GLU A 87 16.03 -10.59 -9.90
N ALA A 88 15.19 -9.89 -9.11
CA ALA A 88 15.11 -10.13 -7.67
C ALA A 88 14.69 -11.58 -7.34
N VAL A 89 13.64 -12.10 -8.01
CA VAL A 89 13.18 -13.47 -7.84
C VAL A 89 14.23 -14.48 -8.27
N LYS A 90 14.94 -14.23 -9.40
CA LYS A 90 16.04 -15.07 -9.86
C LYS A 90 17.17 -15.15 -8.85
N TYR A 91 17.54 -14.01 -8.25
CA TYR A 91 18.53 -13.99 -7.19
C TYR A 91 18.07 -14.79 -5.96
N ILE A 92 16.85 -14.57 -5.47
CA ILE A 92 16.29 -15.32 -4.32
C ILE A 92 16.31 -16.83 -4.62
N THR A 93 15.93 -17.22 -5.83
CA THR A 93 15.94 -18.62 -6.27
C THR A 93 17.35 -19.22 -6.26
N SER A 94 18.36 -18.45 -6.70
CA SER A 94 19.75 -18.93 -6.77
C SER A 94 20.39 -19.19 -5.40
N ILE A 95 19.90 -18.53 -4.36
CA ILE A 95 20.41 -18.69 -2.98
C ILE A 95 19.50 -19.57 -2.12
N SER A 96 18.38 -20.09 -2.69
CA SER A 96 17.45 -20.93 -1.95
C SER A 96 18.04 -22.33 -1.68
N ASP A 97 17.68 -22.90 -0.53
CA ASP A 97 17.95 -24.28 -0.20
C ASP A 97 16.97 -25.21 -0.97
N GLU A 98 17.20 -26.53 -0.93
CA GLU A 98 16.31 -27.54 -1.55
C GLU A 98 14.87 -27.39 -1.06
N ASN A 99 14.69 -27.08 0.22
CA ASN A 99 13.37 -26.75 0.78
C ASN A 99 13.03 -25.28 0.49
N LYS A 100 12.32 -25.03 -0.60
CA LYS A 100 11.88 -23.71 -1.05
C LYS A 100 10.77 -23.12 -0.18
N THR A 101 10.90 -23.17 1.15
CA THR A 101 9.95 -22.55 2.08
C THR A 101 10.41 -21.17 2.50
N ILE A 102 9.57 -20.18 2.33
CA ILE A 102 9.85 -18.79 2.71
C ILE A 102 8.75 -18.20 3.58
N SER A 103 9.15 -17.46 4.60
CA SER A 103 8.26 -16.57 5.35
C SER A 103 8.33 -15.16 4.77
N ILE A 104 7.18 -14.52 4.60
CA ILE A 104 7.08 -13.15 4.06
C ILE A 104 6.29 -12.24 4.99
N ASN A 105 6.66 -10.98 5.04
CA ASN A 105 5.82 -9.95 5.67
C ASN A 105 4.83 -9.32 4.67
N ASN A 106 3.80 -8.64 5.17
CA ASN A 106 2.79 -7.98 4.35
C ASN A 106 3.25 -6.65 3.73
N SER A 107 4.53 -6.52 3.42
CA SER A 107 5.04 -5.37 2.68
C SER A 107 4.52 -5.36 1.24
N SER A 108 4.14 -4.18 0.72
CA SER A 108 3.65 -4.04 -0.65
C SER A 108 4.65 -4.55 -1.69
N VAL A 109 5.94 -4.31 -1.48
CA VAL A 109 7.00 -4.79 -2.39
C VAL A 109 7.02 -6.31 -2.46
N ILE A 110 6.81 -7.00 -1.34
CA ILE A 110 6.77 -8.46 -1.33
C ILE A 110 5.48 -8.98 -1.97
N VAL A 111 4.34 -8.54 -1.43
CA VAL A 111 3.04 -9.15 -1.79
C VAL A 111 2.62 -8.83 -3.22
N GLN A 112 2.94 -7.63 -3.72
CA GLN A 112 2.47 -7.19 -5.03
C GLN A 112 3.50 -7.37 -6.15
N GLU A 113 4.79 -7.32 -5.80
CA GLU A 113 5.85 -7.33 -6.82
C GLU A 113 6.56 -8.68 -6.90
N LEU A 114 6.77 -9.38 -5.77
CA LEU A 114 7.59 -10.60 -5.74
C LEU A 114 6.80 -11.89 -5.53
N LYS A 115 5.71 -11.87 -4.76
CA LYS A 115 4.97 -13.07 -4.33
C LYS A 115 4.58 -13.98 -5.48
N SER A 116 4.02 -13.43 -6.55
CA SER A 116 3.61 -14.21 -7.73
C SER A 116 4.79 -14.89 -8.41
N GLY A 117 5.90 -14.17 -8.61
CA GLY A 117 7.14 -14.71 -9.19
C GLY A 117 7.76 -15.81 -8.31
N LEU A 118 7.77 -15.61 -7.00
CA LEU A 118 8.26 -16.62 -6.06
C LEU A 118 7.41 -17.89 -6.10
N SER A 119 6.07 -17.76 -6.07
CA SER A 119 5.17 -18.91 -6.20
C SER A 119 5.37 -19.67 -7.51
N SER A 120 5.53 -18.96 -8.63
CA SER A 120 5.79 -19.55 -9.94
C SER A 120 7.15 -20.28 -10.04
N ASN A 121 8.11 -19.93 -9.18
CA ASN A 121 9.39 -20.60 -9.06
C ASN A 121 9.41 -21.73 -8.02
N GLY A 122 8.24 -22.17 -7.56
CA GLY A 122 8.06 -23.32 -6.69
C GLY A 122 8.30 -23.07 -5.21
N PHE A 123 8.27 -21.80 -4.76
CA PHE A 123 8.36 -21.49 -3.34
C PHE A 123 7.03 -21.75 -2.62
N THR A 124 7.10 -22.45 -1.49
CA THR A 124 6.03 -22.51 -0.50
C THR A 124 6.09 -21.24 0.35
N ILE A 125 5.05 -20.43 0.31
CA ILE A 125 5.02 -19.13 0.96
C ILE A 125 4.19 -19.20 2.24
N ILE A 126 4.84 -18.91 3.37
CA ILE A 126 4.22 -18.74 4.68
C ILE A 126 4.09 -17.24 4.94
N ASN A 127 2.89 -16.79 5.27
CA ASN A 127 2.72 -15.41 5.71
C ASN A 127 2.98 -15.35 7.22
N SER A 128 3.94 -14.55 7.64
CA SER A 128 4.52 -14.58 8.99
C SER A 128 3.54 -14.51 10.17
N TYR A 129 2.28 -14.15 9.95
CA TYR A 129 1.25 -14.16 10.99
C TYR A 129 -0.17 -14.54 10.54
N LEU A 130 -0.42 -14.86 9.27
CA LEU A 130 -1.77 -15.16 8.77
C LEU A 130 -2.00 -16.63 8.44
N ASP A 131 -0.98 -17.39 8.07
CA ASP A 131 -1.16 -18.76 7.58
C ASP A 131 -1.29 -19.81 8.70
N GLU A 132 -0.86 -19.49 9.92
CA GLU A 132 -1.11 -20.34 11.11
C GLU A 132 -2.56 -20.20 11.62
N PHE A 133 -3.30 -19.23 11.12
CA PHE A 133 -4.69 -19.02 11.47
C PHE A 133 -5.59 -19.57 10.37
N ASP A 134 -5.93 -20.84 10.49
CA ASP A 134 -7.07 -21.48 9.83
C ASP A 134 -8.40 -20.84 10.30
N LEU A 135 -8.27 -19.85 11.16
CA LEU A 135 -9.29 -18.95 11.60
C LEU A 135 -9.67 -18.05 10.43
N LYS A 136 -10.56 -18.63 9.56
CA LYS A 136 -11.52 -17.73 9.02
C LYS A 136 -10.85 -16.46 8.46
N LYS A 137 -9.89 -16.70 7.51
CA LYS A 137 -9.30 -15.64 6.66
C LYS A 137 -10.35 -14.57 6.31
N LYS A 138 -11.59 -15.00 6.14
CA LYS A 138 -12.74 -14.16 5.85
C LYS A 138 -13.08 -13.20 7.01
N GLU A 139 -13.12 -13.66 8.26
CA GLU A 139 -13.47 -12.79 9.40
C GLU A 139 -12.37 -11.74 9.68
N ILE A 140 -11.11 -12.12 9.49
CA ILE A 140 -9.99 -11.17 9.63
C ILE A 140 -9.99 -10.18 8.45
N LEU A 141 -10.20 -10.66 7.23
CA LEU A 141 -10.27 -9.81 6.04
C LEU A 141 -11.51 -8.89 6.06
N ASP A 142 -12.66 -9.40 6.47
CA ASP A 142 -13.88 -8.60 6.67
C ASP A 142 -13.68 -7.56 7.78
N TYR A 143 -12.95 -7.91 8.82
CA TYR A 143 -12.60 -7.00 9.90
C TYR A 143 -11.68 -5.86 9.42
N TRP A 144 -10.66 -6.16 8.60
CA TRP A 144 -9.74 -5.16 8.04
C TRP A 144 -10.39 -4.29 6.96
N SER A 145 -11.45 -4.76 6.32
CA SER A 145 -12.20 -4.03 5.29
C SER A 145 -13.27 -3.09 5.83
N LEU A 146 -13.62 -3.18 7.13
CA LEU A 146 -14.74 -2.42 7.71
C LEU A 146 -14.31 -1.28 8.65
N PRO A 147 -14.08 -0.06 8.13
CA PRO A 147 -13.76 1.11 8.98
C PRO A 147 -14.89 1.55 9.93
N ARG A 148 -16.09 0.98 9.79
CA ARG A 148 -17.29 1.39 10.56
C ARG A 148 -17.51 0.63 11.87
N MET A 149 -16.76 -0.44 12.14
CA MET A 149 -16.96 -1.26 13.35
C MET A 149 -16.24 -0.73 14.60
N LEU A 150 -15.59 0.42 14.52
CA LEU A 150 -14.76 0.97 15.61
C LEU A 150 -15.51 1.27 16.92
N ASP A 151 -16.82 1.43 16.90
CA ASP A 151 -17.56 1.85 18.09
C ASP A 151 -18.37 0.75 18.78
N LYS A 152 -18.61 -0.40 18.14
CA LYS A 152 -19.46 -1.45 18.73
C LYS A 152 -18.78 -2.78 19.05
N ASP A 153 -17.63 -3.10 18.41
CA ASP A 153 -16.96 -4.41 18.54
C ASP A 153 -15.50 -4.36 18.98
N LEU A 154 -15.10 -3.33 19.71
CA LEU A 154 -13.80 -3.29 20.37
C LEU A 154 -13.53 -4.56 21.20
N MET A 155 -14.56 -5.16 21.79
CA MET A 155 -14.43 -6.39 22.58
C MET A 155 -14.15 -7.62 21.72
N GLY A 156 -14.82 -7.78 20.58
CA GLY A 156 -14.56 -8.89 19.65
C GLY A 156 -13.16 -8.82 19.05
N THR A 157 -12.67 -7.61 18.82
CA THR A 157 -11.33 -7.36 18.32
C THR A 157 -10.25 -7.66 19.35
N PHE A 158 -10.50 -7.32 20.62
CA PHE A 158 -9.63 -7.73 21.73
C PHE A 158 -9.55 -9.26 21.85
N GLU A 159 -10.63 -9.95 21.59
CA GLU A 159 -10.69 -11.40 21.66
C GLU A 159 -9.93 -12.06 20.51
N VAL A 160 -10.04 -11.53 19.30
CA VAL A 160 -9.24 -11.96 18.15
C VAL A 160 -7.75 -11.69 18.41
N ALA A 161 -7.38 -10.47 18.82
CA ALA A 161 -6.00 -10.13 19.13
C ALA A 161 -5.44 -11.00 20.28
N ARG A 162 -6.24 -11.32 21.29
CA ARG A 162 -5.87 -12.21 22.40
C ARG A 162 -5.71 -13.65 21.95
N LYS A 163 -6.58 -14.15 21.07
CA LYS A 163 -6.44 -15.47 20.44
C LYS A 163 -5.20 -15.53 19.57
N LEU A 164 -4.93 -14.49 18.77
CA LEU A 164 -3.74 -14.36 17.95
C LEU A 164 -2.45 -14.39 18.78
N GLN A 165 -2.45 -13.83 19.99
CA GLN A 165 -1.31 -13.87 20.91
C GLN A 165 -1.22 -15.17 21.73
N GLY A 166 -2.37 -15.79 22.00
CA GLY A 166 -2.44 -17.04 22.78
C GLY A 166 -2.08 -18.28 21.95
N ILE A 167 -2.09 -18.18 20.63
CA ILE A 167 -1.52 -19.18 19.73
C ILE A 167 -0.02 -18.88 19.73
N GLY A 168 0.67 -19.33 20.78
CA GLY A 168 2.12 -19.30 20.81
C GLY A 168 2.64 -19.93 19.53
N PHE A 169 3.65 -19.32 18.92
CA PHE A 169 4.36 -19.87 17.78
C PHE A 169 5.02 -21.19 18.25
N SER A 170 4.21 -22.24 18.35
CA SER A 170 4.60 -23.57 18.80
C SER A 170 5.08 -24.40 17.62
N GLY A 171 6.19 -24.08 17.07
CA GLY A 171 6.78 -24.82 15.99
C GLY A 171 8.27 -24.58 15.87
N ALA A 172 8.93 -24.40 17.01
CA ALA A 172 10.35 -24.02 17.07
C ALA A 172 11.29 -24.98 16.30
N ASP A 173 10.91 -26.23 16.08
CA ASP A 173 11.77 -27.21 15.38
C ASP A 173 11.57 -27.25 13.85
N GLU A 174 10.38 -26.90 13.34
CA GLU A 174 10.14 -26.87 11.88
C GLU A 174 10.47 -25.49 11.28
N THR A 175 10.41 -24.43 12.08
CA THR A 175 10.58 -23.05 11.65
C THR A 175 12.00 -22.70 11.22
N ARG A 176 13.03 -23.33 11.77
CA ARG A 176 14.44 -23.11 11.40
C ARG A 176 14.81 -23.50 9.96
N LYS A 177 13.91 -24.11 9.21
CA LYS A 177 14.16 -24.61 7.85
C LYS A 177 13.69 -23.64 6.75
N TYR A 178 13.19 -22.46 7.09
CA TYR A 178 12.73 -21.48 6.11
C TYR A 178 13.66 -20.28 5.97
N MET A 179 13.54 -19.59 4.85
CA MET A 179 14.15 -18.28 4.63
C MET A 179 13.14 -17.18 4.91
N ALA A 180 13.56 -16.08 5.51
CA ALA A 180 12.72 -14.89 5.66
C ALA A 180 12.97 -13.92 4.50
N VAL A 181 11.92 -13.54 3.78
CA VAL A 181 11.95 -12.53 2.72
C VAL A 181 11.11 -11.34 3.17
N LEU A 182 11.78 -10.29 3.65
CA LEU A 182 11.16 -9.20 4.36
C LEU A 182 11.30 -7.88 3.60
N GLY A 183 10.17 -7.26 3.27
CA GLY A 183 10.16 -5.90 2.73
C GLY A 183 10.35 -4.88 3.83
N VAL A 184 11.31 -3.98 3.64
CA VAL A 184 11.74 -2.97 4.60
C VAL A 184 10.84 -1.74 4.57
N ASN A 185 10.57 -1.12 5.71
CA ASN A 185 9.78 0.11 5.80
C ASN A 185 10.60 1.37 5.48
N ALA A 186 11.83 1.43 5.97
CA ALA A 186 12.82 2.46 5.65
C ALA A 186 14.22 1.94 5.90
N ILE A 187 15.22 2.54 5.24
CA ILE A 187 16.65 2.32 5.49
C ILE A 187 17.40 3.65 5.41
N SER A 188 18.32 3.84 6.34
CA SER A 188 19.21 4.99 6.37
C SER A 188 20.41 4.78 5.46
N ALA A 189 20.68 5.74 4.56
CA ALA A 189 21.87 5.71 3.71
C ALA A 189 23.15 5.97 4.51
N GLU A 190 23.09 6.82 5.52
CA GLU A 190 24.21 7.26 6.35
C GLU A 190 24.88 6.12 7.12
N ASP A 191 24.10 5.23 7.72
CA ASP A 191 24.61 4.19 8.61
C ASP A 191 24.17 2.76 8.26
N GLY A 192 23.25 2.60 7.33
CA GLY A 192 22.70 1.32 6.92
C GLY A 192 21.64 0.75 7.85
N THR A 193 21.17 1.52 8.85
CA THR A 193 20.15 1.06 9.79
C THR A 193 18.82 0.79 9.08
N VAL A 194 18.31 -0.43 9.25
CA VAL A 194 17.06 -0.91 8.68
C VAL A 194 15.92 -0.75 9.65
N PHE A 195 14.80 -0.20 9.20
CA PHE A 195 13.63 0.05 10.05
C PHE A 195 12.44 -0.79 9.62
N PHE A 196 11.82 -1.44 10.61
CA PHE A 196 10.58 -2.17 10.46
C PHE A 196 9.52 -1.63 11.40
N LEU A 197 8.28 -1.59 10.93
CA LEU A 197 7.10 -1.49 11.76
C LEU A 197 6.54 -2.91 11.90
N GLN A 198 6.67 -3.49 13.10
CA GLN A 198 6.21 -4.85 13.31
C GLN A 198 4.79 -4.89 13.88
N HIS A 199 4.12 -5.99 13.61
CA HIS A 199 2.80 -6.31 14.13
C HIS A 199 2.82 -7.73 14.68
N PHE A 200 2.36 -7.91 15.92
CA PHE A 200 2.29 -9.23 16.56
C PHE A 200 3.61 -10.02 16.54
N SER A 201 4.72 -9.31 16.73
CA SER A 201 6.08 -9.88 16.76
C SER A 201 6.51 -10.63 15.49
N ASN A 202 5.85 -10.41 14.36
CA ASN A 202 6.13 -11.13 13.11
C ASN A 202 7.57 -10.94 12.61
N ILE A 203 8.09 -9.72 12.65
CA ILE A 203 9.46 -9.43 12.22
C ILE A 203 10.48 -10.04 13.20
N TYR A 204 10.22 -9.87 14.48
CA TYR A 204 11.07 -10.43 15.52
C TYR A 204 11.21 -11.96 15.41
N LYS A 205 10.09 -12.66 15.16
CA LYS A 205 10.08 -14.11 14.91
C LYS A 205 10.98 -14.46 13.73
N ASP A 206 10.76 -13.86 12.56
CA ASP A 206 11.51 -14.20 11.35
C ASP A 206 13.01 -13.89 11.50
N LEU A 207 13.36 -12.79 12.16
CA LEU A 207 14.76 -12.45 12.45
C LEU A 207 15.41 -13.40 13.46
N ASN A 208 14.66 -13.98 14.38
CA ASN A 208 15.19 -14.96 15.33
C ASN A 208 15.35 -16.35 14.75
N GLU A 209 14.39 -16.79 13.95
CA GLU A 209 14.25 -18.20 13.56
C GLU A 209 14.86 -18.52 12.19
N ALA A 210 14.77 -17.61 11.21
CA ALA A 210 15.21 -17.87 9.87
C ALA A 210 16.73 -17.97 9.75
N LYS A 211 17.22 -19.02 9.08
CA LYS A 211 18.64 -19.22 8.81
C LYS A 211 19.18 -18.20 7.78
N LYS A 212 18.37 -17.86 6.77
CA LYS A 212 18.69 -16.85 5.76
C LYS A 212 17.64 -15.74 5.85
N VAL A 213 18.11 -14.52 5.91
CA VAL A 213 17.28 -13.32 5.93
C VAL A 213 17.55 -12.49 4.70
N ILE A 214 16.52 -12.26 3.91
CA ILE A 214 16.59 -11.48 2.68
C ILE A 214 15.75 -10.22 2.88
N LEU A 215 16.42 -9.08 2.88
CA LEU A 215 15.80 -7.76 3.05
C LEU A 215 15.58 -7.12 1.69
N ILE A 216 14.33 -6.86 1.34
CA ILE A 216 13.97 -6.23 0.07
C ILE A 216 13.73 -4.74 0.32
N ILE A 217 14.55 -3.92 -0.32
CA ILE A 217 14.53 -2.47 -0.20
C ILE A 217 14.12 -1.88 -1.53
N GLY A 218 12.87 -1.42 -1.65
CA GLY A 218 12.52 -0.57 -2.79
C GLY A 218 13.30 0.75 -2.72
N LEU A 219 13.73 1.30 -3.86
CA LEU A 219 14.45 2.58 -3.90
C LEU A 219 13.70 3.69 -3.14
N ASP A 220 12.36 3.63 -3.17
CA ASP A 220 11.48 4.54 -2.44
C ASP A 220 11.54 4.38 -0.91
N LYS A 221 12.33 3.46 -0.35
CA LYS A 221 12.49 3.27 1.09
C LYS A 221 13.83 3.80 1.63
N ILE A 222 14.69 4.28 0.74
CA ILE A 222 15.98 4.85 1.13
C ILE A 222 15.78 6.30 1.57
N VAL A 223 16.24 6.63 2.75
CA VAL A 223 16.25 7.99 3.31
C VAL A 223 17.65 8.36 3.76
N LYS A 224 17.90 9.65 4.03
CA LYS A 224 19.24 10.14 4.33
C LYS A 224 19.77 9.62 5.66
N THR A 225 19.02 9.84 6.75
CA THR A 225 19.47 9.60 8.12
C THR A 225 18.61 8.57 8.84
N SER A 226 19.13 8.01 9.93
CA SER A 226 18.38 7.13 10.82
C SER A 226 17.20 7.85 11.48
N GLN A 227 17.32 9.16 11.77
CA GLN A 227 16.23 9.96 12.30
C GLN A 227 15.09 10.09 11.30
N ASP A 228 15.40 10.31 10.01
CA ASP A 228 14.41 10.37 8.94
C ASP A 228 13.71 9.01 8.77
N ALA A 229 14.46 7.91 8.85
CA ALA A 229 13.92 6.54 8.75
C ALA A 229 12.99 6.21 9.93
N ASP A 230 13.40 6.54 11.16
CA ASP A 230 12.58 6.39 12.36
C ASP A 230 11.29 7.21 12.26
N PHE A 231 11.41 8.47 11.85
CA PHE A 231 10.26 9.35 11.67
C PHE A 231 9.29 8.85 10.62
N GLN A 232 9.80 8.46 9.44
CA GLN A 232 8.97 7.87 8.35
C GLN A 232 8.25 6.61 8.83
N THR A 233 8.95 5.71 9.52
CA THR A 233 8.39 4.44 9.98
C THR A 233 7.30 4.67 11.03
N LYS A 234 7.51 5.60 11.96
CA LYS A 234 6.48 6.03 12.92
C LYS A 234 5.26 6.63 12.25
N CYS A 235 5.46 7.43 11.19
CA CYS A 235 4.35 7.97 10.41
C CYS A 235 3.50 6.88 9.73
N MET A 236 4.09 5.76 9.33
CA MET A 236 3.31 4.63 8.82
C MET A 236 2.33 4.09 9.88
N GLY A 237 2.76 3.98 11.13
CA GLY A 237 1.90 3.60 12.25
C GLY A 237 0.83 4.65 12.55
N ILE A 238 1.17 5.94 12.48
CA ILE A 238 0.26 7.05 12.82
C ILE A 238 -0.87 7.20 11.82
N PHE A 239 -0.53 7.21 10.52
CA PHE A 239 -1.49 7.50 9.45
C PHE A 239 -2.07 6.25 8.81
N GLY A 240 -1.40 5.11 8.93
CA GLY A 240 -1.72 3.88 8.24
C GLY A 240 -3.06 3.26 8.62
N ILE A 241 -3.47 2.31 7.80
CA ILE A 241 -4.68 1.51 8.06
C ILE A 241 -4.49 0.66 9.32
N GLU A 242 -3.27 0.24 9.60
CA GLU A 242 -2.89 -0.51 10.80
C GLU A 242 -3.12 0.27 12.10
N ASN A 243 -3.39 1.55 12.02
CA ASN A 243 -3.84 2.37 13.14
C ASN A 243 -5.00 1.74 13.92
N ILE A 244 -5.87 1.02 13.24
CA ILE A 244 -7.00 0.31 13.84
C ILE A 244 -6.47 -0.83 14.72
N VAL A 245 -5.48 -1.56 14.23
CA VAL A 245 -4.86 -2.69 14.94
C VAL A 245 -4.02 -2.22 16.12
N LEU A 246 -3.38 -1.06 16.02
CA LEU A 246 -2.58 -0.48 17.10
C LEU A 246 -3.41 -0.13 18.35
N GLY A 247 -4.68 0.21 18.15
CA GLY A 247 -5.62 0.43 19.26
C GLY A 247 -5.94 -0.84 20.03
N ILE A 248 -5.65 -2.00 19.46
CA ILE A 248 -6.13 -3.32 19.87
C ILE A 248 -5.00 -4.17 20.45
N GLN A 249 -3.73 -3.85 20.15
CA GLN A 249 -2.61 -4.61 20.68
C GLN A 249 -2.64 -4.61 22.20
N PRO A 250 -2.75 -5.78 22.88
CA PRO A 250 -2.57 -5.86 24.30
C PRO A 250 -1.14 -5.40 24.63
N LYS A 251 -0.99 -4.74 25.75
CA LYS A 251 0.33 -4.39 26.28
C LYS A 251 1.12 -5.69 26.46
N SER A 252 2.06 -5.95 25.59
CA SER A 252 3.06 -6.98 25.81
C SER A 252 3.82 -6.58 27.08
N LYS A 253 3.74 -7.40 28.12
CA LYS A 253 4.46 -7.16 29.38
C LYS A 253 5.97 -7.32 29.25
N THR A 254 6.47 -7.72 28.10
CA THR A 254 7.82 -8.26 27.95
C THR A 254 8.60 -7.74 26.74
N ASN A 255 8.05 -6.83 25.94
CA ASN A 255 8.86 -6.28 24.88
C ASN A 255 9.69 -5.12 25.43
N PRO A 256 11.00 -5.30 25.56
CA PRO A 256 11.87 -4.16 25.65
C PRO A 256 11.58 -3.30 24.41
N SER A 257 11.58 -2.00 24.56
CA SER A 257 11.68 -1.09 23.42
C SER A 257 13.03 -1.40 22.76
N ILE A 258 13.02 -2.38 21.86
CA ILE A 258 14.22 -2.80 21.18
C ILE A 258 14.48 -1.71 20.16
N ALA A 259 15.35 -0.79 20.52
CA ALA A 259 15.77 0.26 19.63
C ALA A 259 16.60 -0.33 18.48
N GLU A 260 17.43 -1.32 18.76
CA GLU A 260 18.33 -1.93 17.79
C GLU A 260 18.53 -3.41 18.12
N LEU A 261 18.35 -4.26 17.11
CA LEU A 261 18.69 -5.66 17.19
C LEU A 261 19.86 -5.90 16.25
N GLY A 262 20.99 -6.27 16.83
CA GLY A 262 22.10 -6.81 16.05
C GLY A 262 21.76 -8.22 15.53
N LEU A 263 22.11 -8.53 14.31
CA LEU A 263 22.05 -9.89 13.81
C LEU A 263 23.42 -10.57 13.97
N PRO A 264 23.45 -11.82 14.39
CA PRO A 264 22.38 -12.72 14.79
C PRO A 264 21.99 -12.56 16.26
N LEU A 265 20.71 -12.68 16.57
CA LEU A 265 20.16 -12.52 17.92
C LEU A 265 20.56 -13.69 18.86
N ASP A 266 20.84 -14.86 18.30
CA ASP A 266 21.17 -16.09 19.04
C ASP A 266 22.65 -16.51 18.95
N GLY A 267 23.50 -15.66 18.37
CA GLY A 267 24.92 -15.95 18.17
C GLY A 267 25.24 -17.00 17.11
N LYS A 268 24.24 -17.51 16.38
CA LYS A 268 24.45 -18.48 15.29
C LYS A 268 24.80 -17.80 13.98
N GLU A 269 25.60 -18.46 13.17
CA GLU A 269 25.91 -17.97 11.82
C GLU A 269 24.66 -17.92 10.97
N ARG A 270 24.35 -16.74 10.41
CA ARG A 270 23.24 -16.50 9.50
C ARG A 270 23.72 -15.85 8.23
N GLU A 271 23.03 -16.13 7.14
CA GLU A 271 23.22 -15.38 5.92
C GLU A 271 22.22 -14.23 5.86
N VAL A 272 22.74 -13.02 5.64
CA VAL A 272 21.92 -11.83 5.42
C VAL A 272 22.17 -11.29 4.04
N HIS A 273 21.10 -11.15 3.28
CA HIS A 273 21.11 -10.60 1.94
C HIS A 273 20.27 -9.33 1.89
N ILE A 274 20.74 -8.33 1.19
CA ILE A 274 19.99 -7.10 0.89
C ILE A 274 19.84 -7.03 -0.62
N ILE A 275 18.59 -6.90 -1.07
CA ILE A 275 18.24 -6.64 -2.48
C ILE A 275 17.69 -5.22 -2.57
N ILE A 276 18.42 -4.33 -3.23
CA ILE A 276 17.94 -2.98 -3.56
C ILE A 276 17.19 -3.09 -4.88
N LEU A 277 15.86 -2.94 -4.80
CA LEU A 277 14.95 -3.17 -5.92
C LEU A 277 14.49 -1.84 -6.53
N ASP A 278 14.77 -1.64 -7.81
CA ASP A 278 14.25 -0.53 -8.59
C ASP A 278 12.79 -0.78 -9.00
N ASN A 279 12.55 -1.71 -9.86
CA ASN A 279 11.24 -2.05 -10.42
C ASN A 279 10.46 -0.81 -10.91
N GLY A 280 11.15 0.07 -11.68
CA GLY A 280 10.63 1.28 -12.26
C GLY A 280 10.55 2.51 -11.35
N ARG A 281 11.09 2.43 -10.12
CA ARG A 281 11.07 3.56 -9.18
C ARG A 281 12.02 4.69 -9.60
N SER A 282 13.14 4.35 -10.24
CA SER A 282 14.11 5.33 -10.74
C SER A 282 13.58 6.19 -11.89
N SER A 283 12.55 5.73 -12.59
CA SER A 283 11.90 6.48 -13.69
C SER A 283 10.81 7.44 -13.21
N LEU A 284 10.43 7.40 -11.94
CA LEU A 284 9.40 8.29 -11.39
C LEU A 284 9.87 9.74 -11.24
N PRO A 285 11.05 10.04 -10.67
CA PRO A 285 11.53 11.41 -10.54
C PRO A 285 11.62 12.12 -11.90
N GLY A 286 11.09 13.33 -12.00
CA GLY A 286 11.04 14.13 -13.23
C GLY A 286 9.93 13.69 -14.22
N SER A 287 9.15 12.66 -13.92
CA SER A 287 7.95 12.28 -14.69
C SER A 287 6.71 12.95 -14.11
N LYS A 288 5.61 12.95 -14.87
CA LYS A 288 4.31 13.40 -14.35
C LYS A 288 3.77 12.54 -13.20
N PHE A 289 4.37 11.37 -12.95
CA PHE A 289 4.04 10.45 -11.86
C PHE A 289 5.04 10.53 -10.69
N GLU A 290 5.89 11.53 -10.66
CA GLU A 290 6.99 11.62 -9.68
C GLU A 290 6.51 11.60 -8.22
N ASP A 291 5.32 12.12 -7.93
CA ASP A 291 4.76 12.11 -6.57
C ASP A 291 4.47 10.70 -6.05
N LEU A 292 4.35 9.67 -6.93
CA LEU A 292 4.24 8.28 -6.48
C LEU A 292 5.49 7.81 -5.72
N PHE A 293 6.64 8.40 -5.99
CA PHE A 293 7.88 8.12 -5.24
C PHE A 293 7.79 8.55 -3.77
N LEU A 294 6.97 9.55 -3.45
CA LEU A 294 6.81 10.04 -2.08
C LEU A 294 6.09 9.04 -1.17
N CYS A 295 5.44 8.02 -1.74
CA CYS A 295 4.61 7.08 -1.00
C CYS A 295 5.41 6.26 0.02
N ILE A 296 5.05 6.38 1.30
CA ILE A 296 5.64 5.59 2.38
C ILE A 296 5.05 4.17 2.51
N GLY A 297 3.95 3.86 1.81
CA GLY A 297 3.30 2.54 1.88
C GLY A 297 2.37 2.35 3.08
N CYS A 298 1.90 3.42 3.73
CA CYS A 298 1.07 3.36 4.93
C CYS A 298 -0.37 2.89 4.70
N ARG A 299 -0.83 2.77 3.45
CA ARG A 299 -2.19 2.37 3.06
C ARG A 299 -3.32 3.28 3.55
N ALA A 300 -3.02 4.47 4.08
CA ALA A 300 -4.04 5.43 4.52
C ALA A 300 -5.07 5.74 3.43
N CYS A 301 -4.64 5.79 2.16
CA CYS A 301 -5.49 6.04 1.01
C CYS A 301 -6.59 4.97 0.80
N ASN A 302 -6.45 3.78 1.41
CA ASN A 302 -7.45 2.72 1.32
C ASN A 302 -8.61 2.89 2.31
N LYS A 303 -8.39 3.65 3.37
CA LYS A 303 -9.27 3.73 4.54
C LYS A 303 -10.72 4.12 4.24
N HIS A 304 -10.91 5.00 3.25
CA HIS A 304 -12.21 5.50 2.84
C HIS A 304 -12.46 5.33 1.33
N CYS A 305 -11.72 4.41 0.68
CA CYS A 305 -11.91 4.17 -0.74
C CYS A 305 -13.20 3.39 -1.00
N PRO A 306 -14.23 3.98 -1.68
CA PRO A 306 -15.49 3.29 -1.90
C PRO A 306 -15.33 2.05 -2.81
N ILE A 307 -14.34 2.06 -3.70
CA ILE A 307 -14.05 0.92 -4.58
C ILE A 307 -13.57 -0.28 -3.76
N GLN A 308 -12.64 -0.05 -2.84
CA GLN A 308 -12.14 -1.11 -1.97
C GLN A 308 -13.26 -1.74 -1.12
N HIS A 309 -14.20 -0.92 -0.65
CA HIS A 309 -15.29 -1.38 0.22
C HIS A 309 -16.46 -2.01 -0.55
N SER A 310 -16.57 -1.74 -1.85
CA SER A 310 -17.67 -2.26 -2.69
C SER A 310 -17.33 -3.59 -3.38
N PHE A 311 -16.05 -3.88 -3.59
CA PHE A 311 -15.61 -5.10 -4.25
C PHE A 311 -15.08 -6.10 -3.23
N THR A 312 -15.91 -7.08 -2.86
CA THR A 312 -15.60 -8.12 -1.86
C THR A 312 -14.43 -9.04 -2.22
N ASN A 313 -14.03 -9.07 -3.49
CA ASN A 313 -12.95 -9.92 -4.01
C ASN A 313 -11.62 -9.19 -4.13
N VAL A 314 -11.56 -7.90 -3.76
CA VAL A 314 -10.31 -7.14 -3.81
C VAL A 314 -9.55 -7.36 -2.51
N ASP A 315 -8.32 -7.84 -2.63
CA ASP A 315 -7.42 -7.99 -1.48
C ASP A 315 -7.24 -6.64 -0.77
N TYR A 316 -7.41 -6.61 0.55
CA TYR A 316 -7.26 -5.41 1.39
C TYR A 316 -5.87 -4.74 1.27
N ILE A 317 -4.88 -5.46 0.76
CA ILE A 317 -3.53 -4.95 0.48
C ILE A 317 -3.55 -3.98 -0.71
N TRP A 318 -4.52 -4.11 -1.59
CA TRP A 318 -4.66 -3.24 -2.74
C TRP A 318 -5.17 -1.86 -2.33
N THR A 319 -4.47 -0.84 -2.73
CA THR A 319 -4.76 0.56 -2.41
C THR A 319 -4.94 1.36 -3.69
N PRO A 320 -5.55 2.56 -3.62
CA PRO A 320 -5.61 3.46 -4.78
C PRO A 320 -4.26 3.67 -5.46
N LYS A 321 -3.18 3.82 -4.67
CA LYS A 321 -1.81 3.91 -5.21
C LYS A 321 -1.42 2.65 -5.99
N ASN A 322 -1.78 1.49 -5.51
CA ASN A 322 -1.41 0.23 -6.14
C ASN A 322 -2.19 0.00 -7.45
N TYR A 323 -3.48 0.35 -7.46
CA TYR A 323 -4.28 0.33 -8.68
C TYR A 323 -3.68 1.22 -9.75
N LEU A 324 -3.28 2.44 -9.37
CA LEU A 324 -2.61 3.37 -10.28
C LEU A 324 -1.29 2.78 -10.81
N SER A 325 -0.45 2.24 -9.94
CA SER A 325 0.82 1.62 -10.35
C SER A 325 0.62 0.43 -11.29
N GLN A 326 -0.40 -0.41 -11.05
CA GLN A 326 -0.73 -1.53 -11.94
C GLN A 326 -1.30 -1.06 -13.28
N PHE A 327 -2.08 0.01 -13.28
CA PHE A 327 -2.63 0.59 -14.50
C PHE A 327 -1.52 1.19 -15.38
N ILE A 328 -0.60 1.97 -14.79
CA ILE A 328 0.56 2.53 -15.50
C ILE A 328 1.42 1.41 -16.11
N ALA A 329 1.57 0.29 -15.38
CA ALA A 329 2.27 -0.90 -15.87
C ALA A 329 1.44 -1.74 -16.84
N GLU A 330 0.24 -1.32 -17.23
CA GLU A 330 -0.72 -2.01 -18.11
C GLU A 330 -1.11 -3.42 -17.62
N LYS A 331 -0.98 -3.68 -16.32
CA LYS A 331 -1.30 -4.98 -15.69
C LYS A 331 -2.73 -5.08 -15.18
N SER A 332 -3.44 -3.97 -15.05
CA SER A 332 -4.80 -3.92 -14.52
C SER A 332 -5.57 -2.70 -15.04
N ARG A 333 -6.89 -2.88 -15.21
CA ARG A 333 -7.84 -1.82 -15.59
C ARG A 333 -8.70 -1.36 -14.41
N THR A 334 -8.39 -1.76 -13.19
CA THR A 334 -9.19 -1.48 -11.99
C THR A 334 -9.41 0.02 -11.74
N ILE A 335 -8.49 0.86 -12.23
CA ILE A 335 -8.60 2.33 -12.14
C ILE A 335 -9.84 2.89 -12.86
N ASP A 336 -10.40 2.16 -13.84
CA ASP A 336 -11.61 2.59 -14.57
C ASP A 336 -12.83 2.71 -13.66
N THR A 337 -12.83 2.02 -12.51
CA THR A 337 -13.88 2.08 -11.50
C THR A 337 -13.73 3.24 -10.51
N CYS A 338 -12.62 3.99 -10.56
CA CYS A 338 -12.36 5.11 -9.65
C CYS A 338 -13.42 6.20 -9.80
N LEU A 339 -14.03 6.60 -8.67
CA LEU A 339 -15.08 7.63 -8.61
C LEU A 339 -14.53 9.06 -8.48
N HIS A 340 -13.21 9.23 -8.41
CA HIS A 340 -12.55 10.54 -8.20
C HIS A 340 -13.11 11.32 -7.01
N CYS A 341 -13.41 10.63 -5.90
CA CYS A 341 -14.04 11.18 -4.70
C CYS A 341 -13.10 11.92 -3.75
N GLU A 342 -11.81 12.07 -4.10
CA GLU A 342 -10.75 12.76 -3.34
C GLU A 342 -10.38 12.12 -1.98
N ALA A 343 -11.09 11.11 -1.50
CA ALA A 343 -10.85 10.52 -0.18
C ALA A 343 -9.40 10.03 0.01
N CYS A 344 -8.79 9.44 -1.01
CA CYS A 344 -7.43 8.94 -0.94
C CYS A 344 -6.38 10.08 -0.85
N ARG A 345 -6.66 11.25 -1.44
CA ARG A 345 -5.82 12.44 -1.32
C ARG A 345 -5.88 13.02 0.09
N LEU A 346 -7.09 13.20 0.63
CA LEU A 346 -7.30 13.77 1.96
C LEU A 346 -6.61 12.95 3.06
N GLU A 347 -6.62 11.62 2.92
CA GLU A 347 -5.97 10.72 3.88
C GLU A 347 -4.44 10.62 3.70
N CYS A 348 -3.89 11.04 2.57
CA CYS A 348 -2.46 10.88 2.29
C CYS A 348 -1.59 11.75 3.21
N PRO A 349 -0.65 11.15 3.97
CA PRO A 349 0.22 11.91 4.87
C PRO A 349 1.29 12.72 4.15
N VAL A 350 1.61 12.40 2.90
CA VAL A 350 2.56 13.13 2.04
C VAL A 350 1.85 13.91 0.92
N ASP A 351 0.52 14.00 1.01
CA ASP A 351 -0.32 14.82 0.13
C ASP A 351 -0.16 14.50 -1.36
N ILE A 352 -0.15 13.20 -1.72
CA ILE A 352 -0.15 12.76 -3.12
C ILE A 352 -1.55 12.94 -3.69
N ASP A 353 -1.67 13.67 -4.79
CA ASP A 353 -2.92 13.81 -5.52
C ASP A 353 -3.18 12.59 -6.42
N LEU A 354 -3.51 11.46 -5.78
CA LEU A 354 -3.80 10.21 -6.49
C LEU A 354 -4.94 10.35 -7.51
N PRO A 355 -6.06 11.04 -7.25
CA PRO A 355 -7.11 11.25 -8.24
C PRO A 355 -6.61 11.95 -9.50
N HIS A 356 -5.80 13.00 -9.36
CA HIS A 356 -5.18 13.67 -10.50
C HIS A 356 -4.27 12.74 -11.29
N LEU A 357 -3.39 12.01 -10.61
CA LEU A 357 -2.50 11.04 -11.27
C LEU A 357 -3.28 9.91 -11.99
N MET A 358 -4.46 9.54 -11.48
CA MET A 358 -5.34 8.60 -12.16
C MET A 358 -5.91 9.17 -13.47
N TRP A 359 -6.21 10.47 -13.52
CA TRP A 359 -6.60 11.14 -14.75
C TRP A 359 -5.44 11.15 -15.75
N GLU A 360 -4.25 11.54 -15.33
CA GLU A 360 -3.07 11.53 -16.18
C GLU A 360 -2.79 10.15 -16.78
N ALA A 361 -2.86 9.10 -15.97
CA ALA A 361 -2.67 7.73 -16.45
C ALA A 361 -3.73 7.32 -17.48
N LYS A 362 -5.00 7.71 -17.29
CA LYS A 362 -6.08 7.45 -18.25
C LYS A 362 -5.88 8.21 -19.56
N ILE A 363 -5.37 9.45 -19.49
CA ILE A 363 -5.04 10.25 -20.67
C ILE A 363 -3.96 9.53 -21.48
N ASP A 364 -2.84 9.16 -20.86
CA ASP A 364 -1.74 8.44 -21.51
C ASP A 364 -2.19 7.15 -22.16
N TYR A 365 -3.00 6.38 -21.42
CA TYR A 365 -3.53 5.15 -21.96
C TYR A 365 -4.41 5.39 -23.20
N SER A 366 -5.25 6.42 -23.14
CA SER A 366 -6.14 6.79 -24.26
C SER A 366 -5.36 7.32 -25.46
N GLU A 367 -4.28 8.04 -25.25
CA GLU A 367 -3.40 8.51 -26.31
C GLU A 367 -2.67 7.35 -26.99
N LYS A 368 -2.19 6.39 -26.21
CA LYS A 368 -1.45 5.22 -26.70
C LYS A 368 -2.34 4.20 -27.41
N HIS A 369 -3.54 3.92 -26.87
CA HIS A 369 -4.41 2.83 -27.34
C HIS A 369 -5.67 3.33 -28.07
N GLY A 370 -5.90 4.64 -28.12
CA GLY A 370 -7.14 5.24 -28.60
C GLY A 370 -8.31 5.07 -27.62
N ARG A 371 -9.39 5.77 -27.90
CA ARG A 371 -10.63 5.64 -27.10
C ARG A 371 -11.50 4.53 -27.68
N SER A 372 -12.05 3.68 -26.81
CA SER A 372 -13.07 2.70 -27.24
C SER A 372 -14.29 3.40 -27.82
N PHE A 373 -15.05 2.70 -28.68
CA PHE A 373 -16.28 3.21 -29.27
C PHE A 373 -17.29 3.72 -28.23
N TYR A 374 -17.41 2.99 -27.13
CA TYR A 374 -18.20 3.36 -25.97
C TYR A 374 -17.77 4.72 -25.36
N HIS A 375 -16.47 4.89 -25.11
CA HIS A 375 -15.95 6.15 -24.57
C HIS A 375 -16.10 7.33 -25.55
N LYS A 376 -16.08 7.08 -26.85
CA LYS A 376 -16.35 8.11 -27.86
C LYS A 376 -17.80 8.56 -27.82
N ILE A 377 -18.75 7.64 -27.73
CA ILE A 377 -20.17 7.96 -27.65
C ILE A 377 -20.52 8.71 -26.36
N ILE A 378 -20.10 8.20 -25.22
CA ILE A 378 -20.43 8.82 -23.91
C ILE A 378 -19.67 10.14 -23.73
N GLY A 379 -18.48 10.25 -24.30
CA GLY A 379 -17.67 11.48 -24.25
C GLY A 379 -18.27 12.64 -25.06
N GLU A 380 -19.31 12.40 -25.87
CA GLU A 380 -20.00 13.43 -26.66
C GLU A 380 -21.45 13.65 -26.18
N PRO A 381 -21.67 14.05 -24.92
CA PRO A 381 -23.00 14.15 -24.34
C PRO A 381 -23.88 15.18 -25.07
N GLU A 382 -23.28 16.23 -25.62
CA GLU A 382 -24.02 17.24 -26.38
C GLU A 382 -24.58 16.70 -27.69
N LEU A 383 -23.81 15.87 -28.39
CA LEU A 383 -24.24 15.21 -29.61
C LEU A 383 -25.40 14.23 -29.33
N LEU A 384 -25.22 13.42 -28.26
CA LEU A 384 -26.27 12.50 -27.81
C LEU A 384 -27.53 13.23 -27.38
N ALA A 385 -27.40 14.33 -26.65
CA ALA A 385 -28.54 15.14 -26.21
C ALA A 385 -29.27 15.79 -27.40
N LYS A 386 -28.55 16.33 -28.40
CA LYS A 386 -29.14 16.90 -29.60
C LYS A 386 -29.90 15.83 -30.42
N ALA A 387 -29.27 14.68 -30.63
CA ALA A 387 -29.89 13.57 -31.35
C ALA A 387 -31.13 13.07 -30.59
N GLY A 388 -30.98 12.80 -29.29
CA GLY A 388 -32.08 12.33 -28.46
C GLY A 388 -33.23 13.31 -28.34
N THR A 389 -32.96 14.61 -28.29
CA THR A 389 -34.00 15.66 -28.26
C THR A 389 -34.74 15.74 -29.61
N ASN A 390 -34.03 15.70 -30.73
CA ASN A 390 -34.67 15.77 -32.05
C ASN A 390 -35.58 14.56 -32.32
N PHE A 391 -35.25 13.41 -31.75
CA PHE A 391 -36.02 12.18 -31.88
C PHE A 391 -36.72 11.75 -30.61
N ALA A 392 -36.93 12.66 -29.63
CA ALA A 392 -37.46 12.37 -28.29
C ALA A 392 -38.79 11.56 -28.33
N PRO A 393 -39.76 11.81 -29.22
CA PRO A 393 -40.99 11.02 -29.30
C PRO A 393 -40.76 9.54 -29.59
N LEU A 394 -39.72 9.20 -30.32
CA LEU A 394 -39.33 7.84 -30.67
C LEU A 394 -38.31 7.27 -29.68
N ALA A 395 -37.29 8.06 -29.33
CA ALA A 395 -36.20 7.61 -28.47
C ALA A 395 -36.68 7.24 -27.06
N ASN A 396 -37.55 8.05 -26.46
CA ASN A 396 -38.00 7.81 -25.10
C ASN A 396 -38.79 6.50 -24.91
N PRO A 397 -39.77 6.15 -25.74
CA PRO A 397 -40.43 4.83 -25.62
C PRO A 397 -39.47 3.69 -26.03
N MET A 398 -38.62 3.84 -27.03
CA MET A 398 -37.68 2.81 -27.46
C MET A 398 -36.70 2.43 -26.35
N MET A 399 -36.21 3.41 -25.54
CA MET A 399 -35.32 3.15 -24.40
C MET A 399 -35.98 2.35 -23.27
N LYS A 400 -37.30 2.17 -23.28
CA LYS A 400 -38.02 1.33 -22.30
C LYS A 400 -38.20 -0.11 -22.75
N ILE A 401 -37.94 -0.42 -24.01
CA ILE A 401 -38.18 -1.73 -24.62
C ILE A 401 -36.98 -2.64 -24.34
N LYS A 402 -37.21 -3.77 -23.65
CA LYS A 402 -36.15 -4.73 -23.28
C LYS A 402 -35.34 -5.24 -24.49
N LEU A 403 -36.02 -5.46 -25.63
CA LEU A 403 -35.40 -5.94 -26.85
C LEU A 403 -34.36 -4.96 -27.41
N ILE A 404 -34.56 -3.64 -27.24
CA ILE A 404 -33.63 -2.58 -27.63
C ILE A 404 -32.54 -2.39 -26.58
N ARG A 405 -32.89 -2.54 -25.32
CA ARG A 405 -31.93 -2.38 -24.20
C ARG A 405 -30.84 -3.47 -24.18
N THR A 406 -31.14 -4.67 -24.67
CA THR A 406 -30.16 -5.78 -24.71
C THR A 406 -28.98 -5.50 -25.65
N PRO A 407 -29.18 -5.19 -26.97
CA PRO A 407 -28.05 -4.81 -27.82
C PRO A 407 -27.40 -3.49 -27.38
N MET A 408 -28.17 -2.57 -26.83
CA MET A 408 -27.63 -1.32 -26.28
C MET A 408 -26.62 -1.60 -25.13
N GLU A 409 -26.92 -2.52 -24.23
CA GLU A 409 -26.02 -2.92 -23.16
C GLU A 409 -24.70 -3.50 -23.72
N VAL A 410 -24.77 -4.34 -24.75
CA VAL A 410 -23.58 -4.92 -25.39
C VAL A 410 -22.72 -3.83 -26.07
N ILE A 411 -23.36 -2.85 -26.73
CA ILE A 411 -22.66 -1.79 -27.47
C ILE A 411 -22.11 -0.71 -26.52
N THR A 412 -22.88 -0.32 -25.50
CA THR A 412 -22.56 0.83 -24.65
C THR A 412 -22.02 0.46 -23.27
N GLY A 413 -22.12 -0.80 -22.87
CA GLY A 413 -21.77 -1.25 -21.51
C GLY A 413 -22.74 -0.76 -20.43
N ILE A 414 -23.84 -0.07 -20.79
CA ILE A 414 -24.83 0.41 -19.82
C ILE A 414 -25.83 -0.70 -19.54
N ASP A 415 -25.88 -1.16 -18.29
CA ASP A 415 -26.81 -2.22 -17.86
C ASP A 415 -28.24 -1.89 -18.32
N ARG A 416 -28.91 -2.88 -18.90
CA ARG A 416 -30.29 -2.77 -19.40
C ARG A 416 -31.31 -2.37 -18.33
N LYS A 417 -31.01 -2.57 -17.05
CA LYS A 417 -31.86 -2.16 -15.91
C LYS A 417 -31.63 -0.72 -15.48
N THR A 418 -30.55 -0.07 -15.95
CA THR A 418 -30.24 1.31 -15.59
C THR A 418 -31.34 2.25 -16.10
N ILE A 419 -31.85 3.11 -15.23
CA ILE A 419 -32.83 4.14 -15.61
C ILE A 419 -32.07 5.22 -16.37
N LEU A 420 -32.39 5.37 -17.66
CA LEU A 420 -31.84 6.44 -18.49
C LEU A 420 -32.65 7.71 -18.37
N PRO A 421 -32.00 8.90 -18.46
CA PRO A 421 -32.70 10.16 -18.47
C PRO A 421 -33.61 10.26 -19.73
N VAL A 422 -34.77 10.89 -19.55
CA VAL A 422 -35.72 11.12 -20.63
C VAL A 422 -35.30 12.37 -21.41
N PHE A 423 -35.28 12.27 -22.73
CA PHE A 423 -34.98 13.41 -23.58
C PHE A 423 -36.17 14.38 -23.63
N HIS A 424 -35.87 15.66 -23.41
CA HIS A 424 -36.86 16.72 -23.58
C HIS A 424 -37.03 17.04 -25.07
N PHE A 425 -38.22 17.56 -25.48
CA PHE A 425 -38.52 17.91 -26.87
C PHE A 425 -37.77 19.16 -27.35
N GLU A 426 -37.17 19.91 -26.47
CA GLU A 426 -36.41 21.11 -26.78
C GLU A 426 -35.12 21.14 -25.96
N THR A 427 -33.98 21.50 -26.61
CA THR A 427 -32.72 21.68 -25.87
C THR A 427 -32.76 22.94 -25.03
N PHE A 428 -32.04 22.94 -23.87
CA PHE A 428 -31.92 24.11 -23.03
C PHE A 428 -31.46 25.37 -23.79
N ARG A 429 -30.53 25.22 -24.74
CA ARG A 429 -30.07 26.33 -25.61
C ARG A 429 -31.20 26.92 -26.48
N LYS A 430 -32.07 26.10 -27.03
CA LYS A 430 -33.23 26.57 -27.82
C LYS A 430 -34.23 27.26 -26.89
N TRP A 431 -34.50 26.65 -25.76
CA TRP A 431 -35.41 27.24 -24.75
C TRP A 431 -34.90 28.61 -24.28
N MET A 432 -33.60 28.71 -23.95
CA MET A 432 -32.99 29.96 -23.49
C MET A 432 -33.08 31.07 -24.55
N LYS A 433 -32.82 30.76 -25.86
CA LYS A 433 -32.95 31.72 -26.93
C LYS A 433 -34.38 32.25 -27.15
N LYS A 434 -35.40 31.50 -26.71
CA LYS A 434 -36.79 31.90 -26.82
C LYS A 434 -37.29 32.70 -25.60
N ASN A 435 -36.70 32.48 -24.43
CA ASN A 435 -37.24 32.94 -23.18
C ASN A 435 -36.30 33.92 -22.44
N VAL A 436 -35.13 34.19 -22.96
CA VAL A 436 -34.13 35.15 -22.50
C VAL A 436 -33.68 36.00 -23.71
#